data_67fc73745a71ae04459dfd7de6d8c96d
#
_entry.id   67fc73745a71ae04459dfd7de6d8c96d
#
_cell.length_a   1.000
_cell.length_b   1.000
_cell.length_c   1.000
_cell.angle_alpha   90.00
_cell.angle_beta   90.00
_cell.angle_gamma   90.00
#
_symmetry.space_group_name_H-M   'P 1'
#
loop_
_entity.id
_entity.type
_entity.pdbx_description
1 polymer ?
#
loop_
_entity_poly.entity_id
_entity_poly.type
_entity_poly.pdbx_seq_one_letter_code
_entity_poly.pdbx_strand_id
1 'polypeptide(L)'
;MPSAELVGVLHVHTRFSDGTATPAELVSLAADMGLDFLGINDHRNLKAREAGWAGRHSGVVVLAGSELNDPTRANHILVYGADTIPPVTDSAGQLATVASSGGLAIVAHPCETGARLPKMGPYPWNRGVLPGIDGVEVWNYMSDWKTGATLRDLRRRVADPDAFVGGPHPGAVDLWLETGGCAVGGVDAHGL
;
A
#
# COMPACT_ATOMS: atom_id res chain seq x y z
N MET A 1 23.94 6.31 17.87
CA MET A 1 24.22 6.67 16.47
C MET A 1 23.24 7.73 16.07
N PRO A 2 23.59 8.77 15.29
CA PRO A 2 22.60 9.69 14.80
C PRO A 2 21.58 8.92 13.96
N SER A 3 20.28 9.13 14.21
CA SER A 3 19.21 8.59 13.36
C SER A 3 19.30 9.29 12.01
N ALA A 4 19.37 8.52 10.92
CA ALA A 4 19.18 9.08 9.59
C ALA A 4 17.67 9.13 9.31
N GLU A 5 17.19 10.27 8.85
CA GLU A 5 15.85 10.40 8.29
C GLU A 5 15.88 9.96 6.83
N LEU A 6 14.97 9.07 6.43
CA LEU A 6 14.80 8.63 5.05
C LEU A 6 13.42 9.08 4.56
N VAL A 7 13.37 9.62 3.36
CA VAL A 7 12.14 10.08 2.72
C VAL A 7 11.76 9.12 1.60
N GLY A 8 10.53 8.64 1.59
CA GLY A 8 10.11 7.71 0.54
C GLY A 8 8.61 7.51 0.49
N VAL A 9 8.18 6.66 -0.43
CA VAL A 9 6.79 6.36 -0.71
C VAL A 9 6.56 4.86 -0.64
N LEU A 10 5.49 4.45 0.01
CA LEU A 10 5.03 3.06 0.05
C LEU A 10 3.70 2.93 -0.70
N HIS A 11 3.35 1.68 -1.06
CA HIS A 11 2.08 1.31 -1.66
C HIS A 11 1.88 1.95 -3.03
N VAL A 12 2.65 1.49 -4.01
CA VAL A 12 2.55 1.95 -5.41
C VAL A 12 2.34 0.76 -6.33
N HIS A 13 1.44 0.91 -7.30
CA HIS A 13 1.12 -0.12 -8.30
C HIS A 13 1.76 0.19 -9.64
N THR A 14 2.16 -0.88 -10.35
CA THR A 14 2.78 -0.79 -11.67
C THR A 14 1.93 -1.50 -12.73
N ARG A 15 2.41 -1.50 -13.98
CA ARG A 15 1.81 -2.29 -15.07
C ARG A 15 1.85 -3.80 -14.85
N PHE A 16 2.50 -4.29 -13.81
CA PHE A 16 2.44 -5.70 -13.44
C PHE A 16 1.13 -6.09 -12.75
N SER A 17 0.34 -5.08 -12.31
CA SER A 17 -1.07 -5.26 -11.87
C SER A 17 -1.98 -4.29 -12.62
N ASP A 18 -2.44 -3.24 -11.98
CA ASP A 18 -3.42 -2.29 -12.50
C ASP A 18 -2.94 -0.82 -12.48
N GLY A 19 -1.69 -0.59 -12.16
CA GLY A 19 -1.03 0.70 -12.35
C GLY A 19 -0.72 0.99 -13.83
N THR A 20 -0.47 2.25 -14.17
CA THR A 20 -0.17 2.68 -15.55
C THR A 20 1.31 2.83 -15.84
N ALA A 21 2.13 3.02 -14.81
CA ALA A 21 3.57 3.21 -14.92
C ALA A 21 4.36 1.90 -14.88
N THR A 22 5.52 1.90 -15.51
CA THR A 22 6.52 0.83 -15.33
C THR A 22 7.35 1.08 -14.07
N PRO A 23 7.99 0.07 -13.47
CA PRO A 23 8.94 0.28 -12.39
C PRO A 23 10.06 1.25 -12.73
N ALA A 24 10.55 1.25 -13.98
CA ALA A 24 11.59 2.16 -14.43
C ALA A 24 11.16 3.63 -14.39
N GLU A 25 9.93 3.92 -14.85
CA GLU A 25 9.36 5.27 -14.79
C GLU A 25 9.17 5.73 -13.35
N LEU A 26 8.68 4.87 -12.46
CA LEU A 26 8.51 5.18 -11.04
C LEU A 26 9.85 5.43 -10.34
N VAL A 27 10.87 4.62 -10.62
CA VAL A 27 12.21 4.81 -10.06
C VAL A 27 12.84 6.12 -10.53
N SER A 28 12.67 6.46 -11.83
CA SER A 28 13.15 7.75 -12.36
C SER A 28 12.47 8.91 -11.65
N LEU A 29 11.14 8.88 -11.52
CA LEU A 29 10.39 9.91 -10.82
C LEU A 29 10.81 10.03 -9.35
N ALA A 30 10.95 8.90 -8.64
CA ALA A 30 11.40 8.88 -7.25
C ALA A 30 12.80 9.48 -7.09
N ALA A 31 13.72 9.19 -8.01
CA ALA A 31 15.06 9.76 -8.01
C ALA A 31 15.03 11.28 -8.28
N ASP A 32 14.23 11.74 -9.25
CA ASP A 32 14.06 13.16 -9.58
C ASP A 32 13.45 13.95 -8.41
N MET A 33 12.59 13.30 -7.61
CA MET A 33 12.00 13.86 -6.39
C MET A 33 12.93 13.78 -5.17
N GLY A 34 14.08 13.13 -5.27
CA GLY A 34 15.04 12.95 -4.17
C GLY A 34 14.58 11.97 -3.10
N LEU A 35 13.74 10.98 -3.46
CA LEU A 35 13.31 9.96 -2.53
C LEU A 35 14.41 8.93 -2.26
N ASP A 36 14.53 8.48 -1.01
CA ASP A 36 15.46 7.44 -0.58
C ASP A 36 14.95 6.03 -0.88
N PHE A 37 13.61 5.83 -0.82
CA PHE A 37 12.99 4.53 -1.07
C PHE A 37 11.63 4.62 -1.77
N LEU A 38 11.25 3.52 -2.43
CA LEU A 38 9.98 3.31 -3.13
C LEU A 38 9.45 1.91 -2.86
N GLY A 39 8.24 1.78 -2.33
CA GLY A 39 7.53 0.51 -2.13
C GLY A 39 6.57 0.19 -3.27
N ILE A 40 6.89 -0.83 -4.07
CA ILE A 40 6.02 -1.35 -5.13
C ILE A 40 5.21 -2.52 -4.57
N ASN A 41 3.87 -2.46 -4.70
CA ASN A 41 2.94 -3.43 -4.12
C ASN A 41 1.90 -3.91 -5.13
N ASP A 42 2.33 -4.40 -6.29
CA ASP A 42 1.44 -4.94 -7.30
C ASP A 42 0.52 -6.04 -6.74
N HIS A 43 -0.76 -6.03 -7.15
CA HIS A 43 -1.75 -6.98 -6.66
C HIS A 43 -1.36 -8.43 -6.95
N ARG A 44 -1.22 -9.20 -5.86
CA ARG A 44 -1.04 -10.66 -5.83
C ARG A 44 0.03 -11.21 -6.77
N ASN A 45 1.12 -10.48 -6.95
CA ASN A 45 2.27 -10.96 -7.70
C ASN A 45 3.58 -10.33 -7.20
N LEU A 46 4.70 -10.96 -7.52
CA LEU A 46 6.05 -10.47 -7.26
C LEU A 46 6.81 -10.12 -8.55
N LYS A 47 6.10 -9.80 -9.63
CA LYS A 47 6.72 -9.55 -10.94
C LYS A 47 7.75 -8.43 -10.94
N ALA A 48 7.55 -7.38 -10.14
CA ALA A 48 8.56 -6.34 -9.98
C ALA A 48 9.86 -6.90 -9.41
N ARG A 49 9.78 -7.77 -8.39
CA ARG A 49 10.94 -8.47 -7.80
C ARG A 49 11.56 -9.46 -8.78
N GLU A 50 10.76 -10.28 -9.45
CA GLU A 50 11.20 -11.27 -10.44
C GLU A 50 11.90 -10.61 -11.63
N ALA A 51 11.47 -9.40 -12.00
CA ALA A 51 12.12 -8.58 -13.03
C ALA A 51 13.37 -7.84 -12.54
N GLY A 52 13.82 -8.08 -11.29
CA GLY A 52 15.06 -7.53 -10.75
C GLY A 52 14.97 -6.11 -10.21
N TRP A 53 13.76 -5.62 -9.91
CA TRP A 53 13.57 -4.25 -9.39
C TRP A 53 13.77 -4.11 -7.89
N ALA A 54 13.87 -5.22 -7.13
CA ALA A 54 14.21 -5.14 -5.71
C ALA A 54 15.67 -4.69 -5.52
N GLY A 55 15.91 -3.75 -4.60
CA GLY A 55 17.25 -3.24 -4.31
C GLY A 55 17.47 -1.79 -4.74
N ARG A 56 18.71 -1.38 -4.96
CA ARG A 56 19.06 0.02 -5.23
C ARG A 56 19.12 0.31 -6.73
N HIS A 57 18.31 1.27 -7.18
CA HIS A 57 18.27 1.75 -8.57
C HIS A 57 18.29 3.29 -8.59
N SER A 58 19.22 3.89 -9.32
CA SER A 58 19.37 5.36 -9.45
C SER A 58 19.42 6.09 -8.09
N GLY A 59 19.99 5.46 -7.05
CA GLY A 59 20.04 6.04 -5.70
C GLY A 59 18.85 5.65 -4.80
N VAL A 60 17.73 5.28 -5.37
CA VAL A 60 16.49 4.90 -4.65
C VAL A 60 16.54 3.41 -4.25
N VAL A 61 16.12 3.08 -3.03
CA VAL A 61 15.93 1.69 -2.59
C VAL A 61 14.51 1.24 -2.94
N VAL A 62 14.38 0.29 -3.86
CA VAL A 62 13.08 -0.28 -4.24
C VAL A 62 12.75 -1.48 -3.35
N LEU A 63 11.63 -1.38 -2.63
CA LEU A 63 11.01 -2.45 -1.86
C LEU A 63 9.95 -3.10 -2.73
N ALA A 64 10.30 -4.16 -3.47
CA ALA A 64 9.38 -4.86 -4.35
C ALA A 64 8.62 -5.93 -3.56
N GLY A 65 7.40 -5.60 -3.18
CA GLY A 65 6.47 -6.44 -2.45
C GLY A 65 5.22 -6.79 -3.25
N SER A 66 4.13 -7.02 -2.55
CA SER A 66 2.81 -7.29 -3.15
C SER A 66 1.70 -6.78 -2.24
N GLU A 67 0.57 -6.43 -2.82
CA GLU A 67 -0.67 -6.24 -2.07
C GLU A 67 -1.55 -7.49 -2.24
N LEU A 68 -1.89 -8.12 -1.12
CA LEU A 68 -2.77 -9.27 -1.05
C LEU A 68 -4.18 -8.83 -0.68
N ASN A 69 -5.17 -9.65 -1.03
CA ASN A 69 -6.54 -9.52 -0.57
C ASN A 69 -7.11 -10.90 -0.21
N ASP A 70 -8.12 -10.95 0.63
CA ASP A 70 -8.83 -12.17 0.95
C ASP A 70 -9.89 -12.53 -0.14
N PRO A 71 -10.58 -13.69 -0.05
CA PRO A 71 -11.59 -14.10 -1.03
C PRO A 71 -12.75 -13.12 -1.18
N THR A 72 -12.99 -12.23 -0.21
CA THR A 72 -14.04 -11.21 -0.29
C THR A 72 -13.61 -9.98 -1.08
N ARG A 73 -12.35 -9.93 -1.51
CA ARG A 73 -11.71 -8.77 -2.15
C ARG A 73 -11.56 -7.55 -1.24
N ALA A 74 -11.73 -7.74 0.08
CA ALA A 74 -11.43 -6.76 1.12
C ALA A 74 -10.19 -7.22 1.90
N ASN A 75 -9.91 -6.58 3.03
CA ASN A 75 -8.85 -6.99 3.95
C ASN A 75 -7.48 -7.07 3.25
N HIS A 76 -7.07 -5.96 2.67
CA HIS A 76 -5.81 -5.88 1.95
C HIS A 76 -4.61 -5.90 2.90
N ILE A 77 -3.51 -6.51 2.45
CA ILE A 77 -2.27 -6.67 3.20
C ILE A 77 -1.10 -6.34 2.28
N LEU A 78 -0.30 -5.33 2.64
CA LEU A 78 1.00 -5.10 1.99
C LEU A 78 2.00 -6.11 2.53
N VAL A 79 2.68 -6.78 1.64
CA VAL A 79 3.68 -7.79 1.97
C VAL A 79 5.03 -7.41 1.40
N TYR A 80 6.06 -7.44 2.25
CA TYR A 80 7.44 -7.23 1.85
C TYR A 80 8.32 -8.38 2.31
N GLY A 81 9.39 -8.67 1.57
CA GLY A 81 10.37 -9.68 1.94
C GLY A 81 9.93 -11.14 1.71
N ALA A 82 8.67 -11.41 1.37
CA ALA A 82 8.21 -12.76 1.05
C ALA A 82 8.79 -13.25 -0.29
N ASP A 83 9.17 -14.53 -0.34
CA ASP A 83 9.69 -15.15 -1.56
C ASP A 83 8.58 -15.67 -2.49
N THR A 84 7.40 -15.87 -1.97
CA THR A 84 6.24 -16.39 -2.68
C THR A 84 4.96 -15.70 -2.24
N ILE A 85 3.98 -15.64 -3.14
CA ILE A 85 2.64 -15.16 -2.81
C ILE A 85 1.81 -16.30 -2.23
N PRO A 86 1.23 -16.14 -1.01
CA PRO A 86 0.33 -17.14 -0.45
C PRO A 86 -0.91 -17.35 -1.33
N PRO A 87 -1.50 -18.56 -1.33
CA PRO A 87 -2.80 -18.79 -1.96
C PRO A 87 -3.87 -17.82 -1.45
N VAL A 88 -4.91 -17.63 -2.26
CA VAL A 88 -6.08 -16.84 -1.81
C VAL A 88 -6.83 -17.62 -0.74
N THR A 89 -6.53 -17.33 0.52
CA THR A 89 -7.21 -17.86 1.71
C THR A 89 -7.74 -16.69 2.53
N ASP A 90 -8.31 -16.97 3.69
CA ASP A 90 -8.66 -15.90 4.63
C ASP A 90 -7.41 -15.13 5.10
N SER A 91 -7.62 -13.96 5.66
CA SER A 91 -6.53 -13.07 6.07
C SER A 91 -5.60 -13.74 7.09
N ALA A 92 -6.13 -14.55 8.01
CA ALA A 92 -5.32 -15.24 9.02
C ALA A 92 -4.36 -16.27 8.39
N GLY A 93 -4.86 -17.05 7.42
CA GLY A 93 -4.03 -18.01 6.67
C GLY A 93 -2.97 -17.33 5.82
N GLN A 94 -3.28 -16.20 5.21
CA GLN A 94 -2.29 -15.42 4.45
C GLN A 94 -1.21 -14.84 5.37
N LEU A 95 -1.59 -14.22 6.50
CA LEU A 95 -0.66 -13.70 7.50
C LEU A 95 0.28 -14.77 8.03
N ALA A 96 -0.27 -15.95 8.40
CA ALA A 96 0.54 -17.07 8.87
C ALA A 96 1.56 -17.54 7.81
N THR A 97 1.16 -17.56 6.53
CA THR A 97 2.06 -17.95 5.44
C THR A 97 3.16 -16.91 5.24
N VAL A 98 2.83 -15.61 5.25
CA VAL A 98 3.82 -14.53 5.15
C VAL A 98 4.81 -14.60 6.30
N ALA A 99 4.34 -14.71 7.55
CA ALA A 99 5.19 -14.81 8.73
C ALA A 99 6.12 -16.03 8.66
N SER A 100 5.62 -17.19 8.23
CA SER A 100 6.43 -18.42 8.11
C SER A 100 7.53 -18.32 7.04
N SER A 101 7.37 -17.44 6.05
CA SER A 101 8.38 -17.17 5.02
C SER A 101 9.36 -16.03 5.39
N GLY A 102 9.23 -15.47 6.61
CA GLY A 102 10.06 -14.34 7.05
C GLY A 102 9.70 -13.00 6.40
N GLY A 103 8.54 -12.91 5.74
CA GLY A 103 8.01 -11.69 5.21
C GLY A 103 7.37 -10.80 6.27
N LEU A 104 7.20 -9.52 5.96
CA LEU A 104 6.48 -8.54 6.77
C LEU A 104 5.08 -8.32 6.17
N ALA A 105 4.06 -8.21 7.02
CA ALA A 105 2.67 -8.00 6.65
C ALA A 105 2.11 -6.73 7.31
N ILE A 106 1.66 -5.79 6.50
CA ILE A 106 1.10 -4.50 6.93
C ILE A 106 -0.35 -4.43 6.46
N VAL A 107 -1.30 -4.18 7.36
CA VAL A 107 -2.70 -3.97 6.98
C VAL A 107 -2.82 -2.68 6.17
N ALA A 108 -3.33 -2.78 4.94
CA ALA A 108 -3.49 -1.66 4.04
C ALA A 108 -4.83 -0.94 4.29
N HIS A 109 -4.83 0.38 4.18
CA HIS A 109 -6.01 1.29 4.24
C HIS A 109 -7.22 0.76 5.04
N PRO A 110 -7.07 0.40 6.34
CA PRO A 110 -8.06 -0.36 7.10
C PRO A 110 -9.42 0.32 7.24
N CYS A 111 -9.47 1.63 7.15
CA CYS A 111 -10.68 2.43 7.33
C CYS A 111 -11.26 2.98 6.01
N GLU A 112 -10.90 2.38 4.89
CA GLU A 112 -11.37 2.83 3.59
C GLU A 112 -12.89 2.72 3.43
N THR A 113 -13.53 3.80 3.00
CA THR A 113 -15.00 3.88 2.80
C THR A 113 -15.41 3.92 1.33
N GLY A 114 -14.45 4.09 0.41
CA GLY A 114 -14.71 4.13 -1.02
C GLY A 114 -15.39 5.39 -1.53
N ALA A 115 -15.68 5.43 -2.82
CA ALA A 115 -16.34 6.50 -3.54
C ALA A 115 -17.77 6.12 -3.94
N ARG A 116 -18.59 7.12 -4.27
CA ARG A 116 -19.90 6.92 -4.91
C ARG A 116 -19.77 6.83 -6.45
N LEU A 117 -18.67 6.23 -6.89
CA LEU A 117 -18.33 6.04 -8.30
C LEU A 117 -18.21 4.55 -8.63
N PRO A 118 -18.54 4.12 -9.85
CA PRO A 118 -18.36 2.72 -10.26
C PRO A 118 -16.90 2.28 -10.11
N LYS A 119 -16.69 1.05 -9.62
CA LYS A 119 -15.37 0.41 -9.45
C LYS A 119 -14.44 1.07 -8.42
N MET A 120 -14.95 1.99 -7.60
CA MET A 120 -14.21 2.63 -6.51
C MET A 120 -14.85 2.30 -5.16
N GLY A 121 -15.16 1.02 -4.97
CA GLY A 121 -15.76 0.51 -3.74
C GLY A 121 -14.81 0.58 -2.55
N PRO A 122 -15.34 0.34 -1.34
CA PRO A 122 -14.52 0.25 -0.14
C PRO A 122 -13.84 -1.11 -0.03
N TYR A 123 -12.61 -1.11 0.47
CA TYR A 123 -11.85 -2.32 0.78
C TYR A 123 -11.34 -2.28 2.23
N PRO A 124 -12.22 -2.08 3.24
CA PRO A 124 -11.81 -1.92 4.62
C PRO A 124 -11.26 -3.21 5.23
N TRP A 125 -10.46 -3.07 6.27
CA TRP A 125 -10.09 -4.16 7.14
C TRP A 125 -11.20 -4.44 8.16
N ASN A 126 -11.75 -5.64 8.16
CA ASN A 126 -12.88 -6.04 9.02
C ASN A 126 -12.58 -7.28 9.89
N ARG A 127 -11.29 -7.58 10.11
CA ARG A 127 -10.82 -8.78 10.84
C ARG A 127 -10.32 -8.48 12.25
N GLY A 128 -10.24 -7.20 12.64
CA GLY A 128 -9.63 -6.81 13.92
C GLY A 128 -8.14 -7.16 13.98
N VAL A 129 -7.62 -7.36 15.16
CA VAL A 129 -6.23 -7.76 15.38
C VAL A 129 -6.08 -9.25 15.12
N LEU A 130 -5.14 -9.60 14.25
CA LEU A 130 -4.77 -10.98 13.95
C LEU A 130 -3.28 -11.20 14.20
N PRO A 131 -2.84 -12.42 14.61
CA PRO A 131 -1.44 -12.76 14.68
C PRO A 131 -0.76 -12.64 13.32
N GLY A 132 0.48 -12.14 13.30
CA GLY A 132 1.26 -11.98 12.08
C GLY A 132 1.05 -10.64 11.38
N ILE A 133 0.34 -9.69 11.98
CA ILE A 133 0.34 -8.29 11.56
C ILE A 133 1.59 -7.61 12.14
N ASP A 134 2.46 -7.09 11.27
CA ASP A 134 3.69 -6.37 11.64
C ASP A 134 3.50 -4.85 11.64
N GLY A 135 2.41 -4.36 11.03
CA GLY A 135 2.11 -2.93 10.98
C GLY A 135 0.76 -2.60 10.39
N VAL A 136 0.43 -1.32 10.41
CA VAL A 136 -0.83 -0.78 9.89
C VAL A 136 -0.56 0.48 9.07
N GLU A 137 -1.16 0.57 7.91
CA GLU A 137 -1.20 1.78 7.10
C GLU A 137 -2.22 2.74 7.74
N VAL A 138 -1.72 3.63 8.61
CA VAL A 138 -2.56 4.56 9.38
C VAL A 138 -3.10 5.70 8.53
N TRP A 139 -2.51 5.91 7.36
CA TRP A 139 -2.92 6.89 6.37
C TRP A 139 -2.66 6.36 4.96
N ASN A 140 -3.66 6.52 4.07
CA ASN A 140 -3.56 6.17 2.67
C ASN A 140 -4.13 7.33 1.82
N TYR A 141 -3.29 7.89 0.96
CA TYR A 141 -3.62 9.05 0.15
C TYR A 141 -4.82 8.81 -0.78
N MET A 142 -4.81 7.69 -1.52
CA MET A 142 -5.89 7.35 -2.45
C MET A 142 -7.20 7.08 -1.72
N SER A 143 -7.16 6.44 -0.55
CA SER A 143 -8.34 6.18 0.26
C SER A 143 -9.01 7.48 0.73
N ASP A 144 -8.22 8.46 1.18
CA ASP A 144 -8.73 9.79 1.54
C ASP A 144 -9.29 10.50 0.31
N TRP A 145 -8.48 10.56 -0.76
CA TRP A 145 -8.86 11.24 -1.99
C TRP A 145 -10.17 10.71 -2.58
N LYS A 146 -10.40 9.39 -2.58
CA LYS A 146 -11.62 8.78 -3.14
C LYS A 146 -12.81 8.79 -2.18
N THR A 147 -12.60 8.98 -0.87
CA THR A 147 -13.68 8.94 0.12
C THR A 147 -14.79 9.93 -0.22
N GLY A 148 -15.99 9.38 -0.41
CA GLY A 148 -17.18 10.14 -0.75
C GLY A 148 -17.17 10.81 -2.13
N ALA A 149 -16.17 10.57 -2.99
CA ALA A 149 -16.07 11.15 -4.32
C ALA A 149 -17.32 10.88 -5.18
N THR A 150 -17.73 11.89 -5.93
CA THR A 150 -18.88 11.87 -6.83
C THR A 150 -18.51 12.42 -8.21
N LEU A 151 -19.34 12.17 -9.23
CA LEU A 151 -19.13 12.80 -10.55
C LEU A 151 -19.15 14.33 -10.52
N ARG A 152 -19.79 14.93 -9.50
CA ARG A 152 -19.91 16.39 -9.39
C ARG A 152 -18.62 17.05 -8.93
N ASP A 153 -17.87 16.38 -8.04
CA ASP A 153 -16.62 16.93 -7.48
C ASP A 153 -15.34 16.37 -8.10
N LEU A 154 -15.46 15.39 -9.00
CA LEU A 154 -14.32 14.70 -9.59
C LEU A 154 -13.31 15.66 -10.26
N ARG A 155 -13.79 16.67 -11.02
CA ARG A 155 -12.91 17.66 -11.65
C ARG A 155 -12.10 18.44 -10.62
N ARG A 156 -12.71 18.80 -9.49
CA ARG A 156 -12.04 19.53 -8.41
C ARG A 156 -11.02 18.63 -7.72
N ARG A 157 -11.36 17.35 -7.47
CA ARG A 157 -10.43 16.38 -6.87
C ARG A 157 -9.20 16.12 -7.73
N VAL A 158 -9.36 16.14 -9.05
CA VAL A 158 -8.23 16.00 -9.99
C VAL A 158 -7.39 17.29 -10.06
N ALA A 159 -8.02 18.47 -10.01
CA ALA A 159 -7.32 19.75 -10.10
C ALA A 159 -6.57 20.12 -8.80
N ASP A 160 -7.09 19.71 -7.65
CA ASP A 160 -6.56 20.02 -6.33
C ASP A 160 -6.77 18.79 -5.42
N PRO A 161 -5.97 17.72 -5.62
CA PRO A 161 -6.17 16.47 -4.91
C PRO A 161 -5.92 16.60 -3.41
N ASP A 162 -4.97 17.41 -2.99
CA ASP A 162 -4.60 17.60 -1.60
C ASP A 162 -5.71 18.23 -0.75
N ALA A 163 -6.63 18.99 -1.37
CA ALA A 163 -7.81 19.52 -0.68
C ALA A 163 -8.78 18.43 -0.16
N PHE A 164 -8.57 17.19 -0.53
CA PHE A 164 -9.41 16.03 -0.16
C PHE A 164 -8.68 14.98 0.67
N VAL A 165 -7.50 15.31 1.15
CA VAL A 165 -6.63 14.41 1.92
C VAL A 165 -6.47 14.96 3.33
N GLY A 166 -6.78 14.13 4.34
CA GLY A 166 -6.87 14.58 5.73
C GLY A 166 -5.71 14.15 6.62
N GLY A 167 -5.03 13.06 6.31
CA GLY A 167 -3.97 12.48 7.14
C GLY A 167 -4.43 11.22 7.89
N PRO A 168 -3.72 10.79 8.94
CA PRO A 168 -3.98 9.52 9.63
C PRO A 168 -5.44 9.39 10.10
N HIS A 169 -6.07 8.25 9.76
CA HIS A 169 -7.44 7.96 10.15
C HIS A 169 -7.50 7.46 11.60
N PRO A 170 -8.34 8.04 12.49
CA PRO A 170 -8.38 7.65 13.90
C PRO A 170 -8.55 6.14 14.13
N GLY A 171 -9.49 5.49 13.42
CA GLY A 171 -9.69 4.04 13.55
C GLY A 171 -8.52 3.19 13.04
N ALA A 172 -7.70 3.70 12.12
CA ALA A 172 -6.48 3.03 11.68
C ALA A 172 -5.36 3.19 12.72
N VAL A 173 -5.30 4.35 13.38
CA VAL A 173 -4.40 4.59 14.52
C VAL A 173 -4.79 3.70 15.70
N ASP A 174 -6.09 3.56 16.01
CA ASP A 174 -6.56 2.65 17.06
C ASP A 174 -6.15 1.20 16.76
N LEU A 175 -6.36 0.72 15.53
CA LEU A 175 -5.93 -0.61 15.12
C LEU A 175 -4.41 -0.79 15.26
N TRP A 176 -3.62 0.21 14.87
CA TRP A 176 -2.17 0.19 15.05
C TRP A 176 -1.76 0.09 16.51
N LEU A 177 -2.37 0.88 17.40
CA LEU A 177 -2.08 0.84 18.84
C LEU A 177 -2.43 -0.53 19.45
N GLU A 178 -3.48 -1.17 18.96
CA GLU A 178 -3.86 -2.53 19.39
C GLU A 178 -2.91 -3.60 18.84
N THR A 179 -2.41 -3.47 17.61
CA THR A 179 -1.48 -4.44 17.01
C THR A 179 -0.06 -4.32 17.55
N GLY A 180 0.39 -3.11 17.90
CA GLY A 180 1.72 -2.82 18.44
C GLY A 180 2.87 -2.89 17.44
N GLY A 181 2.60 -2.97 16.14
CA GLY A 181 3.60 -3.01 15.07
C GLY A 181 4.05 -1.62 14.59
N CYS A 182 4.53 -1.50 13.35
CA CYS A 182 4.88 -0.22 12.76
C CYS A 182 3.64 0.52 12.23
N ALA A 183 3.66 1.86 12.28
CA ALA A 183 2.72 2.70 11.56
C ALA A 183 3.36 3.17 10.26
N VAL A 184 2.64 3.08 9.14
CA VAL A 184 3.11 3.55 7.85
C VAL A 184 2.07 4.45 7.18
N GLY A 185 2.53 5.31 6.28
CA GLY A 185 1.69 6.00 5.30
C GLY A 185 1.93 5.42 3.92
N GLY A 186 0.88 5.31 3.13
CA GLY A 186 0.95 4.85 1.74
C GLY A 186 0.20 5.79 0.80
N VAL A 187 0.53 5.72 -0.49
CA VAL A 187 -0.14 6.55 -1.49
C VAL A 187 -1.16 5.80 -2.32
N ASP A 188 -0.99 4.49 -2.47
CA ASP A 188 -1.85 3.62 -3.27
C ASP A 188 -2.00 4.14 -4.72
N ALA A 189 -0.87 4.59 -5.27
CA ALA A 189 -0.84 5.25 -6.57
C ALA A 189 -0.92 4.23 -7.71
N HIS A 190 -1.81 4.49 -8.68
CA HIS A 190 -2.05 3.66 -9.86
C HIS A 190 -1.71 4.36 -11.18
N GLY A 191 -1.22 5.58 -11.15
CA GLY A 191 -0.90 6.37 -12.33
C GLY A 191 0.18 7.41 -12.10
N LEU A 192 0.74 7.92 -13.20
CA LEU A 192 1.61 9.10 -13.28
C LEU A 192 0.78 10.31 -13.69
#